data_eda58393d6437665fb7dacaa7a7cb919
#
_entry.id   eda58393d6437665fb7dacaa7a7cb919
#
_cell.length_a   1.000
_cell.length_b   1.000
_cell.length_c   1.000
_cell.angle_alpha   90.00
_cell.angle_beta   90.00
_cell.angle_gamma   90.00
#
_symmetry.space_group_name_H-M   'P 1'
#
loop_
_entity.id
_entity.type
_entity.pdbx_description
1 polymer ?
#
loop_
_entity_poly.entity_id
_entity_poly.type
_entity_poly.pdbx_seq_one_letter_code
_entity_poly.pdbx_strand_id
1 'polypeptide(L)'
;MTRQEVIMKAIEGRISWIQAADILRLTARHVRRLRERFEHLGSRGLLDGRAGCERQKKIPEEVLREICRLKREVYPDFSVRHFHEQLVGKHRIDLSYTWTKNVLQAAGVVPKEGGRGRYRRRRERRAMAGMLLHLDASTHAWLPGLPPQDLVVMLDDADGRILFARFFEQEGTRSTLVALKHVLQRWGRFCELYTDRGSHFCTTTKSEAGPDAVQQGQVTRVLRTLGIRHILARSPEARGRSERAFGTIQGRLPQELRLAGIQTYAAANDYLETTFVPDFNRRFTVRPREAERAFTSLAGFDIELVLTLHHERVVRNDHTVTFGALVLQLPPSRDRVSFARCPVVVHEFLDGTLGVSFQGKVLARYDQTG
;
A
#
# COMPACT_ATOMS: atom_id res chain seq x y z
N MET A 1 -24.17 -29.80 36.06
CA MET A 1 -24.64 -31.07 35.45
C MET A 1 -23.76 -31.39 34.26
N THR A 2 -23.30 -32.64 34.19
CA THR A 2 -22.53 -33.10 33.00
C THR A 2 -23.46 -33.33 31.81
N ARG A 3 -22.90 -33.32 30.60
CA ARG A 3 -23.66 -33.58 29.37
C ARG A 3 -24.43 -34.92 29.46
N GLN A 4 -23.81 -35.93 30.05
CA GLN A 4 -24.38 -37.24 30.24
C GLN A 4 -25.61 -37.21 31.17
N GLU A 5 -25.52 -36.56 32.33
CA GLU A 5 -26.63 -36.41 33.28
C GLU A 5 -27.86 -35.73 32.65
N VAL A 6 -27.62 -34.66 31.84
CA VAL A 6 -28.71 -33.94 31.18
C VAL A 6 -29.40 -34.79 30.14
N ILE A 7 -28.65 -35.55 29.34
CA ILE A 7 -29.21 -36.46 28.34
C ILE A 7 -29.95 -37.61 29.00
N MET A 8 -29.42 -38.18 30.07
CA MET A 8 -30.11 -39.26 30.85
C MET A 8 -31.44 -38.78 31.42
N LYS A 9 -31.49 -37.58 32.03
CA LYS A 9 -32.76 -37.01 32.54
C LYS A 9 -33.78 -36.76 31.42
N ALA A 10 -33.33 -36.43 30.22
CA ALA A 10 -34.23 -36.25 29.06
C ALA A 10 -34.75 -37.60 28.54
N ILE A 11 -33.92 -38.66 28.57
CA ILE A 11 -34.33 -40.05 28.22
C ILE A 11 -35.33 -40.59 29.24
N GLU A 12 -35.12 -40.33 30.54
CA GLU A 12 -36.01 -40.71 31.62
C GLU A 12 -37.32 -39.87 31.68
N GLY A 13 -37.50 -38.92 30.77
CA GLY A 13 -38.67 -38.05 30.70
C GLY A 13 -38.75 -36.99 31.82
N ARG A 14 -37.69 -36.84 32.63
CA ARG A 14 -37.67 -35.84 33.72
C ARG A 14 -37.51 -34.39 33.24
N ILE A 15 -36.97 -34.21 32.04
CA ILE A 15 -36.87 -32.90 31.34
C ILE A 15 -37.19 -33.13 29.87
N SER A 16 -37.73 -32.09 29.23
CA SER A 16 -37.96 -32.13 27.78
C SER A 16 -36.65 -31.98 27.01
N TRP A 17 -36.64 -32.44 25.73
CA TRP A 17 -35.48 -32.28 24.84
C TRP A 17 -35.14 -30.80 24.55
N ILE A 18 -36.13 -29.91 24.64
CA ILE A 18 -35.95 -28.46 24.49
C ILE A 18 -35.19 -27.92 25.73
N GLN A 19 -35.65 -28.33 26.94
CA GLN A 19 -34.96 -27.96 28.17
C GLN A 19 -33.53 -28.51 28.23
N ALA A 20 -33.32 -29.75 27.74
CA ALA A 20 -31.97 -30.30 27.62
C ALA A 20 -31.07 -29.47 26.67
N ALA A 21 -31.64 -28.99 25.59
CA ALA A 21 -30.93 -28.10 24.65
C ALA A 21 -30.53 -26.76 25.30
N ASP A 22 -31.43 -26.17 26.06
CA ASP A 22 -31.19 -24.91 26.79
C ASP A 22 -30.12 -25.07 27.87
N ILE A 23 -30.22 -26.15 28.69
CA ILE A 23 -29.25 -26.47 29.75
C ILE A 23 -27.85 -26.68 29.17
N LEU A 24 -27.75 -27.41 28.06
CA LEU A 24 -26.49 -27.72 27.40
C LEU A 24 -25.98 -26.57 26.50
N ARG A 25 -26.77 -25.52 26.29
CA ARG A 25 -26.51 -24.42 25.34
C ARG A 25 -26.20 -24.93 23.94
N LEU A 26 -26.99 -25.94 23.52
CA LEU A 26 -26.89 -26.57 22.19
C LEU A 26 -28.18 -26.35 21.42
N THR A 27 -28.11 -26.48 20.07
CA THR A 27 -29.30 -26.47 19.26
C THR A 27 -30.11 -27.76 19.42
N ALA A 28 -31.43 -27.70 19.29
CA ALA A 28 -32.32 -28.89 19.34
C ALA A 28 -31.86 -29.98 18.35
N ARG A 29 -31.35 -29.60 17.18
CA ARG A 29 -30.77 -30.53 16.17
C ARG A 29 -29.54 -31.27 16.76
N HIS A 30 -28.69 -30.56 17.48
CA HIS A 30 -27.50 -31.18 18.11
C HIS A 30 -27.89 -32.15 19.20
N VAL A 31 -28.87 -31.79 20.03
CA VAL A 31 -29.37 -32.67 21.10
C VAL A 31 -30.02 -33.92 20.52
N ARG A 32 -30.79 -33.83 19.43
CA ARG A 32 -31.33 -34.97 18.71
C ARG A 32 -30.24 -35.94 18.25
N ARG A 33 -29.15 -35.40 17.66
CA ARG A 33 -27.99 -36.22 17.26
C ARG A 33 -27.28 -36.88 18.45
N LEU A 34 -27.23 -36.23 19.61
CA LEU A 34 -26.65 -36.81 20.82
C LEU A 34 -27.53 -37.93 21.34
N ARG A 35 -28.85 -37.78 21.27
CA ARG A 35 -29.81 -38.84 21.61
C ARG A 35 -29.60 -40.07 20.71
N GLU A 36 -29.65 -39.91 19.39
CA GLU A 36 -29.44 -41.01 18.43
C GLU A 36 -28.11 -41.74 18.69
N ARG A 37 -27.04 -40.96 18.92
CA ARG A 37 -25.73 -41.56 19.24
C ARG A 37 -25.71 -42.30 20.58
N PHE A 38 -26.45 -41.82 21.57
CA PHE A 38 -26.58 -42.51 22.84
C PHE A 38 -27.40 -43.80 22.71
N GLU A 39 -28.49 -43.77 21.97
CA GLU A 39 -29.33 -44.95 21.68
C GLU A 39 -28.53 -46.07 20.98
N HIS A 40 -27.61 -45.68 20.05
CA HIS A 40 -26.79 -46.66 19.31
C HIS A 40 -25.52 -47.11 20.03
N LEU A 41 -24.86 -46.23 20.78
CA LEU A 41 -23.51 -46.43 21.32
C LEU A 41 -23.42 -46.31 22.85
N GLY A 42 -24.57 -46.15 23.52
CA GLY A 42 -24.60 -45.89 24.95
C GLY A 42 -23.83 -44.65 25.38
N SER A 43 -23.26 -44.63 26.56
CA SER A 43 -22.49 -43.50 27.10
C SER A 43 -21.30 -43.08 26.20
N ARG A 44 -20.74 -44.02 25.44
CA ARG A 44 -19.68 -43.75 24.49
C ARG A 44 -20.13 -42.79 23.37
N GLY A 45 -21.42 -42.83 22.99
CA GLY A 45 -22.02 -41.95 21.99
C GLY A 45 -22.04 -40.46 22.40
N LEU A 46 -21.97 -40.17 23.70
CA LEU A 46 -21.94 -38.81 24.23
C LEU A 46 -20.54 -38.18 24.28
N LEU A 47 -19.51 -39.04 24.17
CA LEU A 47 -18.13 -38.57 24.13
C LEU A 47 -17.88 -37.84 22.79
N ASP A 48 -17.03 -36.82 22.82
CA ASP A 48 -16.56 -36.20 21.58
C ASP A 48 -15.77 -37.24 20.78
N GLY A 49 -16.29 -37.66 19.62
CA GLY A 49 -15.61 -38.65 18.76
C GLY A 49 -14.23 -38.23 18.28
N ARG A 50 -13.83 -36.98 18.56
CA ARG A 50 -12.48 -36.46 18.34
C ARG A 50 -11.57 -36.62 19.56
N ALA A 51 -12.12 -36.90 20.75
CA ALA A 51 -11.37 -37.21 21.97
C ALA A 51 -10.78 -38.62 21.82
N GLY A 52 -9.46 -38.71 21.72
CA GLY A 52 -8.75 -39.99 21.55
C GLY A 52 -8.41 -40.37 20.09
N CYS A 53 -8.86 -39.65 19.10
CA CYS A 53 -8.27 -39.78 17.76
C CYS A 53 -6.82 -39.30 17.83
N GLU A 54 -5.85 -40.19 17.80
CA GLU A 54 -4.47 -39.84 17.52
C GLU A 54 -4.44 -39.11 16.17
N ARG A 55 -4.00 -37.85 16.18
CA ARG A 55 -3.77 -37.14 14.95
C ARG A 55 -2.70 -37.88 14.17
N GLN A 56 -3.05 -38.48 13.04
CA GLN A 56 -2.23 -39.42 12.26
C GLN A 56 -0.88 -38.88 11.76
N LYS A 57 -0.53 -37.60 12.01
CA LYS A 57 0.79 -37.03 11.66
C LYS A 57 1.33 -36.25 12.86
N LYS A 58 2.04 -36.93 13.74
CA LYS A 58 2.95 -36.25 14.69
C LYS A 58 4.10 -35.72 13.87
N ILE A 59 4.20 -34.39 13.75
CA ILE A 59 5.35 -33.75 13.10
C ILE A 59 6.59 -34.07 13.95
N PRO A 60 7.70 -34.48 13.35
CA PRO A 60 8.92 -34.79 14.07
C PRO A 60 9.36 -33.63 14.96
N GLU A 61 9.84 -33.93 16.14
CA GLU A 61 10.27 -32.90 17.13
C GLU A 61 11.43 -32.06 16.59
N GLU A 62 12.25 -32.64 15.73
CA GLU A 62 13.35 -31.96 15.03
C GLU A 62 12.84 -30.81 14.17
N VAL A 63 11.73 -31.03 13.43
CA VAL A 63 11.09 -29.98 12.61
C VAL A 63 10.54 -28.85 13.49
N LEU A 64 9.96 -29.21 14.68
CA LEU A 64 9.50 -28.21 15.65
C LEU A 64 10.63 -27.34 16.17
N ARG A 65 11.75 -27.98 16.55
CA ARG A 65 12.96 -27.29 17.03
C ARG A 65 13.52 -26.37 15.93
N GLU A 66 13.60 -26.86 14.70
CA GLU A 66 14.09 -26.06 13.57
C GLU A 66 13.20 -24.85 13.27
N ILE A 67 11.86 -24.99 13.28
CA ILE A 67 10.94 -23.85 13.12
C ILE A 67 11.16 -22.79 14.20
N CYS A 68 11.30 -23.22 15.46
CA CYS A 68 11.54 -22.29 16.56
C CYS A 68 12.92 -21.62 16.45
N ARG A 69 13.96 -22.36 16.03
CA ARG A 69 15.30 -21.85 15.79
C ARG A 69 15.29 -20.79 14.68
N LEU A 70 14.74 -21.13 13.52
CA LEU A 70 14.62 -20.20 12.39
C LEU A 70 13.90 -18.91 12.78
N LYS A 71 12.79 -19.01 13.53
CA LYS A 71 12.05 -17.83 13.97
C LYS A 71 12.84 -16.94 14.92
N ARG A 72 13.66 -17.51 15.81
CA ARG A 72 14.46 -16.75 16.79
C ARG A 72 15.72 -16.15 16.18
N GLU A 73 16.42 -16.91 15.35
CA GLU A 73 17.77 -16.56 14.89
C GLU A 73 17.79 -15.85 13.53
N VAL A 74 16.96 -16.32 12.58
CA VAL A 74 16.98 -15.81 11.19
C VAL A 74 15.85 -14.79 10.94
N TYR A 75 14.67 -15.04 11.52
CA TYR A 75 13.46 -14.26 11.27
C TYR A 75 12.86 -13.62 12.53
N PRO A 76 13.65 -13.01 13.45
CA PRO A 76 13.14 -12.51 14.73
C PRO A 76 12.06 -11.44 14.58
N ASP A 77 12.20 -10.58 13.60
CA ASP A 77 11.38 -9.42 13.30
C ASP A 77 10.19 -9.70 12.32
N PHE A 78 10.12 -10.92 11.79
CA PHE A 78 9.03 -11.30 10.87
C PHE A 78 7.71 -11.53 11.61
N SER A 79 6.60 -11.03 11.04
CA SER A 79 5.29 -11.47 11.47
C SER A 79 5.12 -12.98 11.23
N VAL A 80 4.26 -13.65 12.01
CA VAL A 80 4.03 -15.11 11.84
C VAL A 80 3.61 -15.45 10.40
N ARG A 81 2.83 -14.57 9.76
CA ARG A 81 2.40 -14.77 8.38
C ARG A 81 3.56 -14.71 7.40
N HIS A 82 4.40 -13.68 7.52
CA HIS A 82 5.58 -13.52 6.66
C HIS A 82 6.59 -14.65 6.90
N PHE A 83 6.82 -15.03 8.15
CA PHE A 83 7.66 -16.17 8.49
C PHE A 83 7.16 -17.49 7.88
N HIS A 84 5.85 -17.76 7.98
CA HIS A 84 5.25 -18.95 7.38
C HIS A 84 5.49 -19.03 5.86
N GLU A 85 5.42 -17.90 5.17
CA GLU A 85 5.72 -17.84 3.74
C GLU A 85 7.21 -18.19 3.43
N GLN A 86 8.14 -17.78 4.31
CA GLN A 86 9.54 -18.18 4.19
C GLN A 86 9.74 -19.69 4.47
N LEU A 87 9.03 -20.23 5.47
CA LEU A 87 9.07 -21.67 5.77
C LEU A 87 8.68 -22.50 4.55
N VAL A 88 7.57 -22.15 3.90
CA VAL A 88 7.08 -22.86 2.72
C VAL A 88 7.99 -22.62 1.51
N GLY A 89 8.33 -21.35 1.25
CA GLY A 89 9.05 -20.96 0.01
C GLY A 89 10.53 -21.31 0.03
N LYS A 90 11.25 -20.98 1.11
CA LYS A 90 12.70 -21.18 1.20
C LYS A 90 13.11 -22.48 1.89
N HIS A 91 12.43 -22.82 3.00
CA HIS A 91 12.82 -23.99 3.80
C HIS A 91 12.07 -25.28 3.43
N ARG A 92 11.09 -25.19 2.49
CA ARG A 92 10.26 -26.31 2.01
C ARG A 92 9.56 -27.06 3.13
N ILE A 93 9.24 -26.35 4.24
CA ILE A 93 8.47 -26.88 5.36
C ILE A 93 7.00 -26.53 5.11
N ASP A 94 6.27 -27.45 4.47
CA ASP A 94 4.86 -27.26 4.09
C ASP A 94 3.93 -27.65 5.22
N LEU A 95 3.70 -26.72 6.14
CA LEU A 95 2.78 -26.82 7.26
C LEU A 95 1.73 -25.71 7.19
N SER A 96 0.53 -25.95 7.73
CA SER A 96 -0.50 -24.91 7.70
C SER A 96 -0.10 -23.70 8.56
N TYR A 97 -0.52 -22.50 8.14
CA TYR A 97 -0.32 -21.26 8.90
C TYR A 97 -0.81 -21.39 10.36
N THR A 98 -2.02 -21.94 10.55
CA THR A 98 -2.62 -22.09 11.89
C THR A 98 -1.77 -22.99 12.76
N TRP A 99 -1.24 -24.06 12.20
CA TRP A 99 -0.37 -24.97 12.92
C TRP A 99 0.95 -24.29 13.32
N THR A 100 1.61 -23.63 12.37
CA THR A 100 2.85 -22.86 12.62
C THR A 100 2.64 -21.80 13.71
N LYS A 101 1.55 -21.03 13.63
CA LYS A 101 1.19 -20.05 14.65
C LYS A 101 1.04 -20.68 16.04
N ASN A 102 0.28 -21.80 16.13
CA ASN A 102 0.04 -22.47 17.40
C ASN A 102 1.33 -23.03 18.04
N VAL A 103 2.23 -23.57 17.22
CA VAL A 103 3.53 -24.06 17.69
C VAL A 103 4.38 -22.93 18.24
N LEU A 104 4.52 -21.84 17.51
CA LEU A 104 5.31 -20.67 17.95
C LEU A 104 4.73 -20.05 19.23
N GLN A 105 3.41 -20.04 19.38
CA GLN A 105 2.74 -19.57 20.60
C GLN A 105 2.91 -20.53 21.76
N ALA A 106 2.83 -21.85 21.54
CA ALA A 106 3.05 -22.85 22.56
C ALA A 106 4.50 -22.87 23.07
N ALA A 107 5.46 -22.62 22.15
CA ALA A 107 6.89 -22.50 22.47
C ALA A 107 7.29 -21.15 23.08
N GLY A 108 6.33 -20.22 23.30
CA GLY A 108 6.60 -18.87 23.84
C GLY A 108 7.43 -17.97 22.92
N VAL A 109 7.56 -18.33 21.63
CA VAL A 109 8.35 -17.56 20.64
C VAL A 109 7.59 -16.33 20.15
N VAL A 110 6.27 -16.40 20.11
CA VAL A 110 5.40 -15.27 19.77
C VAL A 110 4.25 -15.15 20.77
N PRO A 111 3.82 -13.92 21.11
CA PRO A 111 2.70 -13.71 22.02
C PRO A 111 1.37 -14.15 21.37
N LYS A 112 0.39 -14.46 22.22
CA LYS A 112 -1.00 -14.58 21.77
C LYS A 112 -1.56 -13.17 21.57
N GLU A 113 -1.93 -12.84 20.32
CA GLU A 113 -2.61 -11.58 20.02
C GLU A 113 -3.99 -11.54 20.70
N GLY A 114 -4.34 -10.40 21.25
CA GLY A 114 -5.68 -10.10 21.77
C GLY A 114 -6.76 -10.14 20.68
N GLY A 115 -8.03 -10.07 21.11
CA GLY A 115 -9.19 -10.17 20.24
C GLY A 115 -9.23 -9.11 19.11
N ARG A 116 -10.03 -9.36 18.08
CA ARG A 116 -10.23 -8.48 16.93
C ARG A 116 -10.76 -7.13 17.36
N GLY A 117 -10.18 -6.06 16.79
CA GLY A 117 -10.64 -4.71 16.99
C GLY A 117 -12.06 -4.45 16.45
N ARG A 118 -12.56 -3.24 16.72
CA ARG A 118 -13.91 -2.78 16.37
C ARG A 118 -14.22 -2.97 14.87
N TYR A 119 -15.45 -3.40 14.54
CA TYR A 119 -15.94 -3.47 13.16
C TYR A 119 -15.86 -2.10 12.50
N ARG A 120 -15.25 -2.03 11.31
CA ARG A 120 -15.19 -0.83 10.47
C ARG A 120 -15.84 -1.11 9.13
N ARG A 121 -16.71 -0.20 8.67
CA ARG A 121 -17.36 -0.30 7.36
C ARG A 121 -16.31 -0.23 6.24
N ARG A 122 -16.40 -1.13 5.29
CA ARG A 122 -15.49 -1.20 4.15
C ARG A 122 -15.98 -0.30 3.03
N ARG A 123 -15.17 0.66 2.54
CA ARG A 123 -15.46 1.41 1.32
C ARG A 123 -15.32 0.46 0.11
N GLU A 124 -16.24 0.55 -0.86
CA GLU A 124 -16.13 -0.18 -2.12
C GLU A 124 -14.91 0.27 -2.91
N ARG A 125 -14.35 -0.66 -3.69
CA ARG A 125 -13.27 -0.41 -4.64
C ARG A 125 -13.84 0.22 -5.91
N ARG A 126 -13.00 0.98 -6.65
CA ARG A 126 -13.36 1.34 -8.02
C ARG A 126 -13.52 0.07 -8.86
N ALA A 127 -14.37 0.16 -9.92
CA ALA A 127 -14.71 -1.00 -10.73
C ALA A 127 -13.52 -1.48 -11.57
N MET A 128 -12.79 -0.54 -12.20
CA MET A 128 -11.71 -0.81 -13.14
C MET A 128 -10.38 -0.22 -12.66
N ALA A 129 -9.28 -0.89 -13.02
CA ALA A 129 -7.94 -0.37 -12.84
C ALA A 129 -7.74 0.95 -13.64
N GLY A 130 -7.08 1.93 -13.06
CA GLY A 130 -6.85 3.25 -13.66
C GLY A 130 -7.97 4.27 -13.38
N MET A 131 -9.08 3.89 -12.74
CA MET A 131 -10.11 4.86 -12.36
C MET A 131 -9.67 5.78 -11.23
N LEU A 132 -8.98 5.25 -10.23
CA LEU A 132 -8.49 6.01 -9.07
C LEU A 132 -7.16 5.44 -8.61
N LEU A 133 -6.16 6.29 -8.60
CA LEU A 133 -4.88 5.98 -7.99
C LEU A 133 -4.73 6.72 -6.65
N HIS A 134 -4.11 6.08 -5.68
CA HIS A 134 -3.69 6.68 -4.43
C HIS A 134 -2.20 6.97 -4.49
N LEU A 135 -1.79 8.19 -4.23
CA LEU A 135 -0.40 8.55 -3.96
C LEU A 135 -0.28 8.86 -2.48
N ASP A 136 0.69 8.26 -1.86
CA ASP A 136 0.95 8.41 -0.43
C ASP A 136 2.42 8.12 -0.14
N ALA A 137 2.97 8.70 0.91
CA ALA A 137 4.33 8.46 1.37
C ALA A 137 4.36 8.02 2.83
N SER A 138 5.42 7.36 3.20
CA SER A 138 5.65 6.91 4.57
C SER A 138 7.10 7.05 4.95
N THR A 139 7.36 7.90 5.95
CA THR A 139 8.66 8.00 6.61
C THR A 139 8.83 6.85 7.59
N HIS A 140 9.92 6.11 7.47
CA HIS A 140 10.24 5.00 8.38
C HIS A 140 11.74 4.73 8.39
N ALA A 141 12.23 4.05 9.43
CA ALA A 141 13.60 3.53 9.49
C ALA A 141 13.71 2.24 8.62
N TRP A 142 13.75 2.41 7.30
CA TRP A 142 13.73 1.31 6.35
C TRP A 142 15.01 0.48 6.33
N LEU A 143 16.15 1.17 6.51
CA LEU A 143 17.48 0.57 6.53
C LEU A 143 18.17 0.89 7.86
N PRO A 144 18.61 -0.13 8.61
CA PRO A 144 19.32 0.09 9.87
C PRO A 144 20.58 0.95 9.67
N GLY A 145 20.76 1.93 10.55
CA GLY A 145 21.96 2.79 10.53
C GLY A 145 21.95 3.93 9.52
N LEU A 146 20.93 4.03 8.68
CA LEU A 146 20.76 5.15 7.77
C LEU A 146 19.63 6.09 8.24
N PRO A 147 19.68 7.39 7.87
CA PRO A 147 18.59 8.31 8.11
C PRO A 147 17.28 7.79 7.52
N PRO A 148 16.13 8.02 8.19
CA PRO A 148 14.83 7.71 7.61
C PRO A 148 14.64 8.41 6.26
N GLN A 149 14.03 7.74 5.31
CA GLN A 149 13.59 8.31 4.03
C GLN A 149 12.09 8.05 3.83
N ASP A 150 11.52 8.79 2.91
CA ASP A 150 10.12 8.64 2.53
C ASP A 150 9.98 7.62 1.41
N LEU A 151 9.23 6.56 1.66
CA LEU A 151 8.81 5.64 0.62
C LEU A 151 7.54 6.19 -0.03
N VAL A 152 7.67 6.69 -1.25
CA VAL A 152 6.55 7.17 -2.07
C VAL A 152 5.96 6.00 -2.85
N VAL A 153 4.63 5.80 -2.73
CA VAL A 153 3.93 4.67 -3.35
C VAL A 153 2.70 5.16 -4.10
N MET A 154 2.51 4.67 -5.33
CA MET A 154 1.24 4.80 -6.06
C MET A 154 0.53 3.45 -6.14
N LEU A 155 -0.71 3.43 -5.66
CA LEU A 155 -1.59 2.25 -5.59
C LEU A 155 -2.81 2.43 -6.47
N ASP A 156 -3.22 1.39 -7.18
CA ASP A 156 -4.54 1.35 -7.81
C ASP A 156 -5.63 0.98 -6.79
N ASP A 157 -6.73 1.73 -6.77
CA ASP A 157 -7.86 1.51 -5.86
C ASP A 157 -8.63 0.23 -6.19
N ALA A 158 -8.74 -0.12 -7.47
CA ALA A 158 -9.57 -1.23 -7.93
C ALA A 158 -8.99 -2.58 -7.52
N ASP A 159 -7.71 -2.78 -7.72
CA ASP A 159 -7.06 -4.08 -7.49
C ASP A 159 -6.02 -4.08 -6.36
N GLY A 160 -5.58 -2.90 -5.88
CA GLY A 160 -4.57 -2.76 -4.84
C GLY A 160 -3.14 -2.96 -5.33
N ARG A 161 -2.93 -2.95 -6.65
CA ARG A 161 -1.62 -3.06 -7.28
C ARG A 161 -0.76 -1.85 -6.98
N ILE A 162 0.49 -2.07 -6.62
CA ILE A 162 1.51 -1.03 -6.59
C ILE A 162 1.96 -0.77 -8.03
N LEU A 163 1.75 0.45 -8.51
CA LEU A 163 2.20 0.89 -9.83
C LEU A 163 3.56 1.58 -9.78
N PHE A 164 3.90 2.15 -8.64
CA PHE A 164 5.18 2.79 -8.37
C PHE A 164 5.51 2.69 -6.89
N ALA A 165 6.77 2.44 -6.57
CA ALA A 165 7.32 2.56 -5.21
C ALA A 165 8.79 2.94 -5.29
N ARG A 166 9.21 4.00 -4.59
CA ARG A 166 10.60 4.46 -4.55
C ARG A 166 10.90 5.26 -3.30
N PHE A 167 12.10 5.10 -2.77
CA PHE A 167 12.62 5.93 -1.70
C PHE A 167 13.12 7.27 -2.21
N PHE A 168 12.79 8.31 -1.46
CA PHE A 168 13.29 9.67 -1.63
C PHE A 168 13.75 10.20 -0.26
N GLU A 169 14.67 11.15 -0.26
CA GLU A 169 15.09 11.82 0.98
C GLU A 169 13.91 12.46 1.68
N GLN A 170 12.99 13.06 0.88
CA GLN A 170 11.77 13.68 1.38
C GLN A 170 10.66 13.61 0.33
N GLU A 171 9.43 13.40 0.77
CA GLU A 171 8.23 13.59 -0.05
C GLU A 171 8.08 15.06 -0.44
N GLY A 172 7.69 15.31 -1.71
CA GLY A 172 7.47 16.66 -2.20
C GLY A 172 7.02 16.69 -3.65
N THR A 173 7.01 17.86 -4.24
CA THR A 173 6.59 18.06 -5.64
C THR A 173 7.41 17.19 -6.60
N ARG A 174 8.74 17.19 -6.43
CA ARG A 174 9.64 16.45 -7.35
C ARG A 174 9.42 14.95 -7.29
N SER A 175 9.36 14.36 -6.09
CA SER A 175 9.10 12.92 -5.90
C SER A 175 7.73 12.52 -6.46
N THR A 176 6.72 13.36 -6.28
CA THR A 176 5.37 13.18 -6.88
C THR A 176 5.41 13.21 -8.41
N LEU A 177 6.13 14.17 -9.02
CA LEU A 177 6.25 14.24 -10.48
C LEU A 177 7.02 13.05 -11.06
N VAL A 178 8.03 12.53 -10.36
CA VAL A 178 8.74 11.30 -10.74
C VAL A 178 7.79 10.11 -10.70
N ALA A 179 6.97 9.97 -9.65
CA ALA A 179 5.97 8.91 -9.56
C ALA A 179 4.92 8.99 -10.68
N LEU A 180 4.42 10.20 -10.96
CA LEU A 180 3.51 10.46 -12.07
C LEU A 180 4.14 10.11 -13.43
N LYS A 181 5.39 10.54 -13.68
CA LYS A 181 6.12 10.21 -14.91
C LYS A 181 6.16 8.70 -15.15
N HIS A 182 6.60 7.95 -14.15
CA HIS A 182 6.71 6.49 -14.23
C HIS A 182 5.35 5.84 -14.58
N VAL A 183 4.29 6.21 -13.86
CA VAL A 183 2.96 5.63 -14.07
C VAL A 183 2.39 6.02 -15.42
N LEU A 184 2.49 7.29 -15.82
CA LEU A 184 1.99 7.77 -17.09
C LEU A 184 2.69 7.11 -18.28
N GLN A 185 4.01 6.99 -18.25
CA GLN A 185 4.78 6.35 -19.33
C GLN A 185 4.48 4.84 -19.45
N ARG A 186 4.28 4.15 -18.33
CA ARG A 186 4.10 2.69 -18.34
C ARG A 186 2.65 2.25 -18.56
N TRP A 187 1.69 3.01 -18.04
CA TRP A 187 0.27 2.61 -18.00
C TRP A 187 -0.62 3.54 -18.81
N GLY A 188 -0.21 4.76 -19.06
CA GLY A 188 -1.03 5.80 -19.65
C GLY A 188 -1.68 6.72 -18.62
N ARG A 189 -2.57 7.57 -19.11
CA ARG A 189 -3.31 8.55 -18.31
C ARG A 189 -4.47 7.88 -17.61
N PHE A 190 -4.58 8.05 -16.29
CA PHE A 190 -5.63 7.55 -15.41
C PHE A 190 -6.67 8.66 -15.10
N CYS A 191 -7.81 8.30 -14.47
CA CYS A 191 -8.91 9.25 -14.30
C CYS A 191 -8.75 10.16 -13.09
N GLU A 192 -8.36 9.62 -11.92
CA GLU A 192 -8.38 10.35 -10.65
C GLU A 192 -7.15 10.06 -9.81
N LEU A 193 -6.59 11.09 -9.16
CA LEU A 193 -5.53 10.96 -8.15
C LEU A 193 -6.05 11.34 -6.78
N TYR A 194 -5.86 10.46 -5.80
CA TYR A 194 -6.19 10.69 -4.40
C TYR A 194 -4.91 10.90 -3.59
N THR A 195 -4.78 12.06 -2.94
CA THR A 195 -3.64 12.41 -2.09
C THR A 195 -4.12 12.95 -0.75
N ASP A 196 -3.20 13.16 0.17
CA ASP A 196 -3.46 13.97 1.35
C ASP A 196 -3.45 15.48 1.01
N ARG A 197 -3.48 16.32 2.07
CA ARG A 197 -3.40 17.77 1.97
C ARG A 197 -1.99 18.30 2.27
N GLY A 198 -0.96 17.55 1.93
CA GLY A 198 0.41 18.01 2.06
C GLY A 198 0.63 19.36 1.35
N SER A 199 1.56 20.17 1.86
CA SER A 199 1.83 21.53 1.35
C SER A 199 2.24 21.57 -0.12
N HIS A 200 2.80 20.48 -0.63
CA HIS A 200 3.19 20.35 -2.05
C HIS A 200 2.00 20.03 -2.98
N PHE A 201 0.86 19.61 -2.42
CA PHE A 201 -0.39 19.43 -3.17
C PHE A 201 -1.28 20.66 -3.13
N CYS A 202 -1.39 21.31 -1.97
CA CYS A 202 -2.21 22.49 -1.79
C CYS A 202 -1.58 23.45 -0.78
N THR A 203 -1.60 24.73 -1.08
CA THR A 203 -1.27 25.78 -0.13
C THR A 203 -2.56 26.42 0.34
N THR A 204 -2.88 26.30 1.65
CA THR A 204 -4.00 27.00 2.26
C THR A 204 -3.52 28.41 2.59
N THR A 205 -3.71 29.36 1.70
CA THR A 205 -3.53 30.77 2.04
C THR A 205 -4.78 31.24 2.80
N LYS A 206 -4.57 31.82 3.98
CA LYS A 206 -5.59 32.66 4.63
C LYS A 206 -5.74 33.94 3.81
N SER A 207 -6.41 33.88 2.67
CA SER A 207 -6.77 35.07 1.88
C SER A 207 -8.25 35.36 2.10
N GLU A 208 -8.63 36.62 1.95
CA GLU A 208 -9.99 37.14 2.10
C GLU A 208 -11.03 36.49 1.14
N ALA A 209 -10.60 35.57 0.29
CA ALA A 209 -11.42 34.88 -0.71
C ALA A 209 -12.17 33.62 -0.18
N GLY A 210 -12.26 33.44 1.15
CA GLY A 210 -13.02 32.35 1.79
C GLY A 210 -12.16 31.11 2.12
N PRO A 211 -12.71 30.21 2.97
CA PRO A 211 -11.96 29.07 3.51
C PRO A 211 -11.59 27.98 2.51
N ASP A 212 -12.03 28.06 1.25
CA ASP A 212 -11.80 27.08 0.19
C ASP A 212 -10.89 27.59 -0.95
N ALA A 213 -10.26 28.77 -0.81
CA ALA A 213 -9.29 29.28 -1.80
C ALA A 213 -7.96 28.51 -1.68
N VAL A 214 -7.88 27.37 -2.32
CA VAL A 214 -6.66 26.54 -2.42
C VAL A 214 -5.80 27.12 -3.54
N GLN A 215 -4.65 27.72 -3.19
CA GLN A 215 -3.68 28.13 -4.20
C GLN A 215 -3.16 26.85 -4.90
N GLN A 216 -3.28 26.80 -6.22
CA GLN A 216 -2.96 25.60 -6.99
C GLN A 216 -1.45 25.33 -6.96
N GLY A 217 -1.06 24.24 -6.31
CA GLY A 217 0.31 23.74 -6.34
C GLY A 217 0.73 23.21 -7.73
N GLN A 218 2.02 23.01 -7.93
CA GLN A 218 2.60 22.48 -9.15
C GLN A 218 1.97 21.14 -9.58
N VAL A 219 1.73 20.24 -8.63
CA VAL A 219 1.10 18.94 -8.89
C VAL A 219 -0.32 19.12 -9.42
N THR A 220 -1.12 20.00 -8.80
CA THR A 220 -2.50 20.27 -9.24
C THR A 220 -2.53 20.87 -10.66
N ARG A 221 -1.56 21.74 -11.01
CA ARG A 221 -1.37 22.26 -12.36
C ARG A 221 -1.16 21.12 -13.36
N VAL A 222 -0.22 20.22 -13.07
CA VAL A 222 0.11 19.06 -13.92
C VAL A 222 -1.12 18.18 -14.12
N LEU A 223 -1.81 17.81 -13.05
CA LEU A 223 -3.00 16.97 -13.13
C LEU A 223 -4.10 17.61 -13.97
N ARG A 224 -4.32 18.91 -13.80
CA ARG A 224 -5.30 19.66 -14.61
C ARG A 224 -4.92 19.67 -16.09
N THR A 225 -3.65 19.91 -16.41
CA THR A 225 -3.17 19.87 -17.81
C THR A 225 -3.41 18.50 -18.44
N LEU A 226 -3.24 17.43 -17.68
CA LEU A 226 -3.49 16.05 -18.13
C LEU A 226 -4.97 15.65 -18.09
N GLY A 227 -5.88 16.50 -17.59
CA GLY A 227 -7.29 16.16 -17.40
C GLY A 227 -7.51 15.08 -16.35
N ILE A 228 -6.60 14.94 -15.37
CA ILE A 228 -6.71 14.01 -14.25
C ILE A 228 -7.36 14.74 -13.06
N ARG A 229 -8.45 14.19 -12.51
CA ARG A 229 -9.13 14.78 -11.37
C ARG A 229 -8.31 14.58 -10.09
N HIS A 230 -7.97 15.68 -9.42
CA HIS A 230 -7.30 15.64 -8.12
C HIS A 230 -8.31 15.59 -6.98
N ILE A 231 -8.21 14.61 -6.09
CA ILE A 231 -9.06 14.43 -4.92
C ILE A 231 -8.19 14.54 -3.67
N LEU A 232 -8.37 15.62 -2.92
CA LEU A 232 -7.68 15.83 -1.65
C LEU A 232 -8.46 15.15 -0.51
N ALA A 233 -7.79 14.32 0.28
CA ALA A 233 -8.39 13.65 1.43
C ALA A 233 -8.96 14.65 2.42
N ARG A 234 -10.24 14.48 2.83
CA ARG A 234 -10.89 15.31 3.86
C ARG A 234 -10.76 14.73 5.26
N SER A 235 -10.50 13.43 5.38
CA SER A 235 -10.34 12.75 6.67
C SER A 235 -9.35 11.58 6.59
N PRO A 236 -8.70 11.21 7.71
CA PRO A 236 -7.82 10.04 7.77
C PRO A 236 -8.52 8.72 7.40
N GLU A 237 -9.80 8.56 7.77
CA GLU A 237 -10.55 7.33 7.49
C GLU A 237 -10.70 7.05 6.00
N ALA A 238 -10.67 8.09 5.17
CA ALA A 238 -10.73 7.97 3.72
C ALA A 238 -9.47 7.31 3.13
N ARG A 239 -8.35 7.26 3.87
CA ARG A 239 -7.04 6.70 3.48
C ARG A 239 -6.85 5.22 3.87
N GLY A 240 -7.83 4.55 4.44
CA GLY A 240 -7.71 3.20 4.99
C GLY A 240 -7.21 2.11 4.03
N ARG A 241 -7.02 2.38 2.73
CA ARG A 241 -6.37 1.47 1.77
C ARG A 241 -4.88 1.68 1.71
N SER A 242 -4.42 2.90 1.54
CA SER A 242 -3.00 3.23 1.59
C SER A 242 -2.42 2.87 2.95
N GLU A 243 -3.11 3.19 4.06
CA GLU A 243 -2.70 2.80 5.42
C GLU A 243 -2.50 1.29 5.55
N ARG A 244 -3.41 0.47 5.02
CA ARG A 244 -3.26 -1.00 5.03
C ARG A 244 -2.12 -1.49 4.17
N ALA A 245 -1.92 -0.89 3.00
CA ALA A 245 -0.81 -1.22 2.13
C ALA A 245 0.52 -0.87 2.82
N PHE A 246 0.64 0.33 3.40
CA PHE A 246 1.82 0.72 4.17
C PHE A 246 2.04 -0.16 5.40
N GLY A 247 1.01 -0.52 6.15
CA GLY A 247 1.14 -1.48 7.24
C GLY A 247 1.68 -2.84 6.78
N THR A 248 1.31 -3.29 5.58
CA THR A 248 1.86 -4.52 4.98
C THR A 248 3.30 -4.31 4.51
N ILE A 249 3.61 -3.18 3.88
CA ILE A 249 4.95 -2.85 3.38
C ILE A 249 5.92 -2.69 4.55
N GLN A 250 5.59 -1.89 5.56
CA GLN A 250 6.39 -1.68 6.77
C GLN A 250 6.64 -2.99 7.56
N GLY A 251 5.64 -3.89 7.57
CA GLY A 251 5.79 -5.19 8.21
C GLY A 251 6.56 -6.24 7.40
N ARG A 252 7.07 -5.88 6.21
CA ARG A 252 7.77 -6.81 5.31
C ARG A 252 9.05 -6.26 4.70
N LEU A 253 9.00 -5.07 4.15
CA LEU A 253 10.10 -4.51 3.36
C LEU A 253 11.41 -4.37 4.15
N PRO A 254 11.46 -3.83 5.40
CA PRO A 254 12.70 -3.76 6.15
C PRO A 254 13.33 -5.14 6.38
N GLN A 255 12.50 -6.14 6.67
CA GLN A 255 12.95 -7.52 6.90
C GLN A 255 13.49 -8.15 5.63
N GLU A 256 12.86 -7.90 4.49
CA GLU A 256 13.30 -8.44 3.20
C GLU A 256 14.59 -7.76 2.72
N LEU A 257 14.71 -6.42 2.90
CA LEU A 257 15.95 -5.69 2.61
C LEU A 257 17.12 -6.22 3.45
N ARG A 258 16.89 -6.47 4.73
CA ARG A 258 17.89 -7.07 5.63
C ARG A 258 18.33 -8.46 5.14
N LEU A 259 17.38 -9.31 4.77
CA LEU A 259 17.69 -10.67 4.26
C LEU A 259 18.43 -10.64 2.92
N ALA A 260 18.19 -9.64 2.10
CA ALA A 260 18.87 -9.43 0.83
C ALA A 260 20.25 -8.75 0.99
N GLY A 261 20.62 -8.36 2.22
CA GLY A 261 21.91 -7.70 2.51
C GLY A 261 22.00 -6.28 1.95
N ILE A 262 20.86 -5.62 1.73
CA ILE A 262 20.78 -4.29 1.15
C ILE A 262 21.07 -3.24 2.21
N GLN A 263 22.05 -2.37 1.92
CA GLN A 263 22.59 -1.37 2.86
C GLN A 263 22.50 0.07 2.35
N THR A 264 22.01 0.30 1.12
CA THR A 264 21.87 1.65 0.54
C THR A 264 20.48 1.85 -0.06
N TYR A 265 19.98 3.09 -0.02
CA TYR A 265 18.69 3.40 -0.65
C TYR A 265 18.69 3.26 -2.17
N ALA A 266 19.85 3.43 -2.83
CA ALA A 266 19.97 3.15 -4.26
C ALA A 266 19.69 1.67 -4.55
N ALA A 267 20.38 0.75 -3.88
CA ALA A 267 20.13 -0.69 -4.01
C ALA A 267 18.73 -1.09 -3.53
N ALA A 268 18.17 -0.39 -2.53
CA ALA A 268 16.81 -0.64 -2.08
C ALA A 268 15.77 -0.23 -3.15
N ASN A 269 16.02 0.83 -3.91
CA ASN A 269 15.17 1.22 -5.03
C ASN A 269 15.19 0.18 -6.16
N ASP A 270 16.35 -0.37 -6.49
CA ASP A 270 16.47 -1.44 -7.47
C ASP A 270 15.76 -2.72 -6.99
N TYR A 271 15.89 -3.05 -5.72
CA TYR A 271 15.16 -4.18 -5.10
C TYR A 271 13.65 -3.98 -5.09
N LEU A 272 13.17 -2.76 -4.81
CA LEU A 272 11.75 -2.43 -4.89
C LEU A 272 11.20 -2.71 -6.29
N GLU A 273 11.88 -2.23 -7.32
CA GLU A 273 11.42 -2.33 -8.71
C GLU A 273 11.49 -3.78 -9.23
N THR A 274 12.61 -4.46 -8.98
CA THR A 274 12.88 -5.78 -9.59
C THR A 274 12.29 -6.95 -8.81
N THR A 275 12.13 -6.82 -7.49
CA THR A 275 11.80 -7.95 -6.60
C THR A 275 10.56 -7.70 -5.75
N PHE A 276 10.57 -6.66 -4.90
CA PHE A 276 9.53 -6.48 -3.89
C PHE A 276 8.17 -6.15 -4.50
N VAL A 277 8.10 -5.16 -5.40
CA VAL A 277 6.83 -4.73 -6.03
C VAL A 277 6.21 -5.85 -6.89
N PRO A 278 6.96 -6.56 -7.74
CA PRO A 278 6.43 -7.72 -8.45
C PRO A 278 5.89 -8.81 -7.52
N ASP A 279 6.62 -9.15 -6.44
CA ASP A 279 6.18 -10.16 -5.48
C ASP A 279 4.96 -9.70 -4.67
N PHE A 280 4.96 -8.45 -4.20
CA PHE A 280 3.81 -7.84 -3.53
C PHE A 280 2.56 -7.88 -4.42
N ASN A 281 2.68 -7.46 -5.66
CA ASN A 281 1.58 -7.45 -6.61
C ASN A 281 1.04 -8.86 -6.90
N ARG A 282 1.91 -9.84 -7.04
CA ARG A 282 1.51 -11.25 -7.23
C ARG A 282 0.70 -11.78 -6.04
N ARG A 283 1.02 -11.37 -4.82
CA ARG A 283 0.42 -11.90 -3.57
C ARG A 283 -0.81 -11.13 -3.10
N PHE A 284 -0.84 -9.82 -3.27
CA PHE A 284 -1.81 -8.94 -2.62
C PHE A 284 -2.79 -8.27 -3.59
N THR A 285 -2.54 -8.32 -4.88
CA THR A 285 -3.48 -7.83 -5.90
C THR A 285 -4.73 -8.71 -5.91
N VAL A 286 -5.88 -8.07 -5.98
CA VAL A 286 -7.17 -8.75 -6.14
C VAL A 286 -7.72 -8.48 -7.54
N ARG A 287 -8.57 -9.36 -8.04
CA ARG A 287 -9.24 -9.13 -9.32
C ARG A 287 -10.18 -7.93 -9.20
N PRO A 288 -10.09 -6.92 -10.08
CA PRO A 288 -11.03 -5.81 -10.12
C PRO A 288 -12.43 -6.32 -10.53
N ARG A 289 -13.48 -5.54 -10.29
CA ARG A 289 -14.86 -5.95 -10.61
C ARG A 289 -15.05 -6.08 -12.11
N GLU A 290 -14.44 -5.18 -12.87
CA GLU A 290 -14.45 -5.17 -14.34
C GLU A 290 -13.03 -5.42 -14.85
N ALA A 291 -12.91 -6.20 -15.93
CA ALA A 291 -11.60 -6.61 -16.46
C ALA A 291 -10.94 -5.52 -17.31
N GLU A 292 -11.75 -4.60 -17.83
CA GLU A 292 -11.29 -3.45 -18.61
C GLU A 292 -10.43 -2.51 -17.75
N ARG A 293 -9.69 -1.63 -18.43
CA ARG A 293 -8.82 -0.65 -17.79
C ARG A 293 -9.23 0.75 -18.22
N ALA A 294 -9.23 1.68 -17.27
CA ALA A 294 -9.55 3.08 -17.50
C ALA A 294 -8.34 3.94 -17.88
N PHE A 295 -7.19 3.32 -18.14
CA PHE A 295 -6.03 4.03 -18.66
C PHE A 295 -6.22 4.43 -20.12
N THR A 296 -5.85 5.65 -20.45
CA THR A 296 -5.96 6.20 -21.81
C THR A 296 -4.60 6.63 -22.36
N SER A 297 -4.51 6.80 -23.68
CA SER A 297 -3.28 7.22 -24.35
C SER A 297 -2.81 8.59 -23.88
N LEU A 298 -1.49 8.80 -23.92
CA LEU A 298 -0.82 10.09 -23.73
C LEU A 298 -0.63 10.88 -25.03
N ALA A 299 -1.20 10.41 -26.16
CA ALA A 299 -1.09 11.09 -27.43
C ALA A 299 -1.52 12.57 -27.32
N GLY A 300 -0.73 13.47 -27.87
CA GLY A 300 -0.96 14.92 -27.81
C GLY A 300 -0.37 15.63 -26.59
N PHE A 301 0.26 14.92 -25.65
CA PHE A 301 0.96 15.54 -24.50
C PHE A 301 2.48 15.41 -24.64
N ASP A 302 3.20 16.51 -24.52
CA ASP A 302 4.63 16.51 -24.22
C ASP A 302 4.80 16.29 -22.71
N ILE A 303 4.94 15.02 -22.32
CA ILE A 303 5.00 14.62 -20.90
C ILE A 303 6.23 15.21 -20.21
N GLU A 304 7.35 15.35 -20.90
CA GLU A 304 8.54 15.96 -20.31
C GLU A 304 8.28 17.41 -19.95
N LEU A 305 7.63 18.17 -20.84
CA LEU A 305 7.29 19.58 -20.60
C LEU A 305 6.17 19.74 -19.57
N VAL A 306 5.16 18.87 -19.59
CA VAL A 306 4.03 18.91 -18.63
C VAL A 306 4.53 18.66 -17.21
N LEU A 307 5.44 17.71 -17.00
CA LEU A 307 5.98 17.30 -15.70
C LEU A 307 7.16 18.16 -15.22
N THR A 308 7.23 19.42 -15.62
CA THR A 308 8.23 20.37 -15.12
C THR A 308 7.70 21.17 -13.93
N LEU A 309 8.60 21.68 -13.08
CA LEU A 309 8.24 22.75 -12.15
C LEU A 309 8.25 24.08 -12.90
N HIS A 310 7.19 24.87 -12.72
CA HIS A 310 7.02 26.16 -13.36
C HIS A 310 7.42 27.29 -12.41
N HIS A 311 8.26 28.19 -12.90
CA HIS A 311 8.67 29.39 -12.18
C HIS A 311 8.42 30.61 -13.08
N GLU A 312 7.45 31.43 -12.72
CA GLU A 312 7.17 32.68 -13.43
C GLU A 312 8.31 33.66 -13.21
N ARG A 313 8.77 34.24 -14.31
CA ARG A 313 9.87 35.24 -14.33
C ARG A 313 9.53 36.33 -15.33
N VAL A 314 10.25 37.44 -15.21
CA VAL A 314 10.18 38.55 -16.18
C VAL A 314 11.54 38.66 -16.85
N VAL A 315 11.54 38.75 -18.17
CA VAL A 315 12.76 38.94 -18.98
C VAL A 315 13.34 40.33 -18.75
N ARG A 316 14.64 40.41 -18.47
CA ARG A 316 15.37 41.67 -18.33
C ARG A 316 15.53 42.38 -19.67
N ASN A 317 15.98 43.65 -19.62
CA ASN A 317 16.20 44.45 -20.82
C ASN A 317 17.30 43.89 -21.75
N ASP A 318 18.23 43.14 -21.20
CA ASP A 318 19.31 42.44 -21.90
C ASP A 318 18.92 41.06 -22.43
N HIS A 319 17.62 40.74 -22.44
CA HIS A 319 17.07 39.46 -22.87
C HIS A 319 17.51 38.27 -21.99
N THR A 320 17.85 38.50 -20.73
CA THR A 320 18.18 37.45 -19.79
C THR A 320 17.02 37.16 -18.82
N VAL A 321 17.00 35.94 -18.28
CA VAL A 321 16.11 35.49 -17.22
C VAL A 321 16.95 34.95 -16.07
N THR A 322 16.75 35.46 -14.87
CA THR A 322 17.46 34.94 -13.67
C THR A 322 16.69 33.81 -13.01
N PHE A 323 17.36 32.70 -12.75
CA PHE A 323 16.83 31.56 -12.02
C PHE A 323 17.84 31.05 -11.01
N GLY A 324 17.60 31.30 -9.72
CA GLY A 324 18.61 31.07 -8.69
C GLY A 324 19.89 31.86 -8.94
N ALA A 325 21.02 31.19 -9.00
CA ALA A 325 22.34 31.77 -9.36
C ALA A 325 22.58 31.82 -10.87
N LEU A 326 21.69 31.25 -11.68
CA LEU A 326 21.87 31.17 -13.14
C LEU A 326 21.28 32.39 -13.85
N VAL A 327 21.90 32.75 -14.98
CA VAL A 327 21.43 33.77 -15.88
C VAL A 327 21.23 33.16 -17.25
N LEU A 328 19.96 32.95 -17.64
CA LEU A 328 19.57 32.29 -18.87
C LEU A 328 19.42 33.33 -19.99
N GLN A 329 20.27 33.26 -21.01
CA GLN A 329 20.21 34.16 -22.17
C GLN A 329 19.19 33.64 -23.17
N LEU A 330 18.15 34.43 -23.51
CA LEU A 330 17.19 34.05 -24.53
C LEU A 330 17.77 34.27 -25.94
N PRO A 331 17.60 33.30 -26.86
CA PRO A 331 18.05 33.44 -28.23
C PRO A 331 17.19 34.46 -28.99
N PRO A 332 17.70 35.05 -30.07
CA PRO A 332 16.89 35.84 -31.00
C PRO A 332 15.70 35.02 -31.53
N SER A 333 14.56 35.67 -31.71
CA SER A 333 13.37 35.03 -32.26
C SER A 333 12.98 35.68 -33.58
N ARG A 334 12.52 34.86 -34.54
CA ARG A 334 11.94 35.35 -35.79
C ARG A 334 10.55 35.95 -35.62
N ASP A 335 9.83 35.49 -34.59
CA ASP A 335 8.43 35.87 -34.38
C ASP A 335 8.30 37.17 -33.56
N ARG A 336 9.38 37.62 -32.91
CA ARG A 336 9.34 38.78 -32.02
C ARG A 336 10.72 39.46 -31.91
N VAL A 337 10.73 40.77 -32.04
CA VAL A 337 11.96 41.59 -31.96
C VAL A 337 12.58 41.58 -30.56
N SER A 338 11.74 41.60 -29.51
CA SER A 338 12.22 41.65 -28.13
C SER A 338 11.27 40.94 -27.16
N PHE A 339 11.83 40.18 -26.23
CA PHE A 339 11.12 39.61 -25.07
C PHE A 339 11.32 40.45 -23.80
N ALA A 340 12.06 41.58 -23.86
CA ALA A 340 12.28 42.41 -22.67
C ALA A 340 10.98 42.77 -21.96
N ARG A 341 10.97 42.66 -20.64
CA ARG A 341 9.81 42.87 -19.73
C ARG A 341 8.61 41.93 -19.95
N CYS A 342 8.76 40.89 -20.79
CA CYS A 342 7.70 39.89 -20.93
C CYS A 342 7.70 38.90 -19.77
N PRO A 343 6.52 38.49 -19.30
CA PRO A 343 6.41 37.36 -18.39
C PRO A 343 6.69 36.06 -19.14
N VAL A 344 7.55 35.23 -18.60
CA VAL A 344 7.94 33.92 -19.12
C VAL A 344 7.86 32.87 -18.04
N VAL A 345 7.76 31.62 -18.43
CA VAL A 345 7.84 30.48 -17.49
C VAL A 345 9.20 29.81 -17.68
N VAL A 346 9.96 29.72 -16.59
CA VAL A 346 11.11 28.84 -16.49
C VAL A 346 10.64 27.47 -16.08
N HIS A 347 10.92 26.48 -16.90
CA HIS A 347 10.64 25.07 -16.68
C HIS A 347 11.86 24.40 -16.08
N GLU A 348 11.74 23.86 -14.89
CA GLU A 348 12.75 22.99 -14.30
C GLU A 348 12.34 21.53 -14.55
N PHE A 349 13.11 20.84 -15.38
CA PHE A 349 12.87 19.44 -15.72
C PHE A 349 13.31 18.50 -14.60
N LEU A 350 12.80 17.27 -14.60
CA LEU A 350 13.13 16.28 -13.59
C LEU A 350 14.60 15.82 -13.61
N ASP A 351 15.27 15.96 -14.75
CA ASP A 351 16.71 15.71 -14.92
C ASP A 351 17.60 16.87 -14.48
N GLY A 352 16.99 18.01 -14.08
CA GLY A 352 17.70 19.22 -13.65
C GLY A 352 18.01 20.19 -14.77
N THR A 353 17.70 19.88 -16.04
CA THR A 353 17.80 20.83 -17.13
C THR A 353 16.73 21.89 -17.02
N LEU A 354 16.91 23.03 -17.72
CA LEU A 354 16.01 24.16 -17.69
C LEU A 354 15.44 24.44 -19.07
N GLY A 355 14.26 25.06 -19.11
CA GLY A 355 13.67 25.57 -20.33
C GLY A 355 12.99 26.90 -20.07
N VAL A 356 12.90 27.75 -21.05
CA VAL A 356 12.12 28.99 -20.96
C VAL A 356 11.04 28.99 -22.02
N SER A 357 9.80 29.26 -21.62
CA SER A 357 8.68 29.40 -22.55
C SER A 357 7.98 30.73 -22.41
N PHE A 358 7.44 31.19 -23.54
CA PHE A 358 6.57 32.35 -23.62
C PHE A 358 5.27 31.94 -24.28
N GLN A 359 4.14 32.25 -23.66
CA GLN A 359 2.79 31.89 -24.14
C GLN A 359 2.67 30.42 -24.59
N GLY A 360 3.28 29.48 -23.83
CA GLY A 360 3.24 28.05 -24.12
C GLY A 360 4.26 27.56 -25.19
N LYS A 361 4.94 28.43 -25.88
CA LYS A 361 6.00 28.07 -26.84
C LYS A 361 7.36 28.06 -26.15
N VAL A 362 8.08 26.94 -26.19
CA VAL A 362 9.44 26.83 -25.66
C VAL A 362 10.38 27.66 -26.56
N LEU A 363 11.10 28.60 -25.95
CA LEU A 363 12.05 29.48 -26.63
C LEU A 363 13.47 28.91 -26.65
N ALA A 364 13.88 28.34 -25.51
CA ALA A 364 15.22 27.78 -25.34
C ALA A 364 15.22 26.67 -24.27
N ARG A 365 16.22 25.79 -24.36
CA ARG A 365 16.57 24.79 -23.33
C ARG A 365 18.01 24.99 -22.93
N TYR A 366 18.32 24.72 -21.66
CA TYR A 366 19.63 24.90 -21.04
C TYR A 366 19.98 23.64 -20.24
N ASP A 367 21.25 23.39 -20.11
CA ASP A 367 21.72 22.36 -19.21
C ASP A 367 21.61 22.80 -17.74
N GLN A 368 22.15 22.02 -16.82
CA GLN A 368 22.11 22.32 -15.37
C GLN A 368 22.99 23.51 -14.97
N THR A 369 23.83 24.00 -15.88
CA THR A 369 24.76 25.12 -15.64
C THR A 369 24.27 26.44 -16.24
N GLY A 370 23.24 26.42 -17.09
CA GLY A 370 22.58 27.58 -17.70
C GLY A 370 23.06 27.96 -19.09
#